data_69b023edea2e1833a3ace9b73b98aea0
#
_entry.id   69b023edea2e1833a3ace9b73b98aea0
#
_cell.length_a   1.000
_cell.length_b   1.000
_cell.length_c   1.000
_cell.angle_alpha   90.00
_cell.angle_beta   90.00
_cell.angle_gamma   90.00
#
_symmetry.space_group_name_H-M   'P 1'
#
loop_
_entity.id
_entity.type
_entity.pdbx_description
1 polymer ?
#
loop_
_entity_poly.entity_id
_entity_poly.type
_entity_poly.pdbx_seq_one_letter_code
_entity_poly.pdbx_strand_id
1 'polypeptide(L)'
;MILFTALLPPQDVVAALESELARQGVDPALRWSPPSNWHVTLGYYGDVPEIPELALSGRPAPSLRIEGAGTFPGVLWLNIAGEGLAELASAAGAGADGRKYRSHLTLARYAKEDPDAGKAWAERLMAFRTEPWVAREAVLMRSDRDERGTSYRVVERYPLNG
;
A
#
# COMPACT_ATOMS: atom_id res chain seq x y z
N MET A 1 9.52 14.54 10.50
CA MET A 1 9.42 13.72 9.28
C MET A 1 8.33 12.69 9.46
N ILE A 2 7.43 12.60 8.52
CA ILE A 2 6.42 11.54 8.53
C ILE A 2 7.01 10.32 7.86
N LEU A 3 7.17 9.24 8.61
CA LEU A 3 7.83 8.01 8.16
C LEU A 3 6.91 6.80 8.28
N PHE A 4 7.08 5.88 7.35
CA PHE A 4 6.43 4.57 7.36
C PHE A 4 7.27 3.57 6.59
N THR A 5 7.12 2.28 6.90
CA THR A 5 7.74 1.21 6.12
C THR A 5 6.72 0.60 5.18
N ALA A 6 7.18 0.16 4.02
CA ALA A 6 6.31 -0.35 2.98
C ALA A 6 7.00 -1.38 2.10
N LEU A 7 6.18 -2.12 1.37
CA LEU A 7 6.61 -2.94 0.23
C LEU A 7 6.11 -2.25 -1.04
N LEU A 8 6.98 -2.14 -2.03
CA LEU A 8 6.63 -1.54 -3.30
C LEU A 8 6.29 -2.64 -4.31
N PRO A 9 5.18 -2.48 -5.07
CA PRO A 9 4.85 -3.47 -6.09
C PRO A 9 5.88 -3.45 -7.21
N PRO A 10 6.20 -4.63 -7.80
CA PRO A 10 7.12 -4.66 -8.94
C PRO A 10 6.46 -4.07 -10.19
N GLN A 11 7.30 -3.73 -11.18
CA GLN A 11 6.85 -3.00 -12.37
C GLN A 11 5.78 -3.75 -13.18
N ASP A 12 5.84 -5.07 -13.25
CA ASP A 12 4.82 -5.88 -13.95
C ASP A 12 3.45 -5.81 -13.25
N VAL A 13 3.43 -5.77 -11.92
CA VAL A 13 2.19 -5.58 -11.15
C VAL A 13 1.65 -4.18 -11.35
N VAL A 14 2.51 -3.17 -11.31
CA VAL A 14 2.11 -1.77 -11.57
C VAL A 14 1.50 -1.66 -12.97
N ALA A 15 2.14 -2.25 -13.98
CA ALA A 15 1.63 -2.21 -15.36
C ALA A 15 0.28 -2.93 -15.52
N ALA A 16 0.10 -4.07 -14.87
CA ALA A 16 -1.16 -4.80 -14.90
C ALA A 16 -2.29 -3.99 -14.27
N LEU A 17 -2.02 -3.34 -13.15
CA LEU A 17 -3.02 -2.51 -12.47
C LEU A 17 -3.33 -1.25 -13.29
N GLU A 18 -2.33 -0.59 -13.86
CA GLU A 18 -2.55 0.55 -14.75
C GLU A 18 -3.44 0.18 -15.94
N SER A 19 -3.19 -0.98 -16.54
CA SER A 19 -4.00 -1.49 -17.67
C SER A 19 -5.45 -1.75 -17.24
N GLU A 20 -5.66 -2.32 -16.08
CA GLU A 20 -7.00 -2.57 -15.56
C GLU A 20 -7.77 -1.27 -15.30
N LEU A 21 -7.13 -0.29 -14.69
CA LEU A 21 -7.75 0.99 -14.41
C LEU A 21 -8.06 1.76 -15.71
N ALA A 22 -7.17 1.71 -16.70
CA ALA A 22 -7.39 2.32 -18.00
C ALA A 22 -8.57 1.68 -18.73
N ARG A 23 -8.70 0.36 -18.63
CA ARG A 23 -9.82 -0.40 -19.23
C ARG A 23 -11.15 -0.02 -18.59
N GLN A 24 -11.15 0.23 -17.28
CA GLN A 24 -12.36 0.62 -16.55
C GLN A 24 -12.74 2.10 -16.78
N GLY A 25 -11.78 2.94 -17.12
CA GLY A 25 -11.96 4.38 -17.27
C GLY A 25 -11.81 5.13 -15.96
N VAL A 26 -11.32 6.36 -16.03
CA VAL A 26 -11.11 7.20 -14.85
C VAL A 26 -12.42 7.85 -14.41
N ASP A 27 -12.75 7.75 -13.14
CA ASP A 27 -13.91 8.40 -12.54
C ASP A 27 -13.46 9.68 -11.82
N PRO A 28 -13.91 10.87 -12.28
CA PRO A 28 -13.50 12.13 -11.65
C PRO A 28 -14.08 12.34 -10.24
N ALA A 29 -15.02 11.52 -9.81
CA ALA A 29 -15.55 11.57 -8.45
C ALA A 29 -14.54 11.08 -7.41
N LEU A 30 -13.47 10.42 -7.84
CA LEU A 30 -12.41 9.93 -6.96
C LEU A 30 -11.10 10.70 -7.23
N ARG A 31 -10.30 10.85 -6.17
CA ARG A 31 -8.93 11.36 -6.26
C ARG A 31 -7.98 10.17 -6.29
N TRP A 32 -7.49 9.84 -7.46
CA TRP A 32 -6.66 8.66 -7.68
C TRP A 32 -5.22 8.91 -7.25
N SER A 33 -4.64 7.95 -6.53
CA SER A 33 -3.21 7.96 -6.22
C SER A 33 -2.43 7.65 -7.50
N PRO A 34 -1.37 8.42 -7.80
CA PRO A 34 -0.54 8.09 -8.96
C PRO A 34 0.18 6.75 -8.72
N PRO A 35 0.50 6.01 -9.80
CA PRO A 35 1.21 4.73 -9.66
C PRO A 35 2.50 4.81 -8.85
N SER A 36 3.20 5.93 -8.91
CA SER A 36 4.42 6.15 -8.11
C SER A 36 4.19 6.15 -6.60
N ASN A 37 2.93 6.31 -6.17
CA ASN A 37 2.57 6.29 -4.74
C ASN A 37 2.00 4.96 -4.29
N TRP A 38 1.82 3.99 -5.18
CA TRP A 38 1.26 2.69 -4.80
C TRP A 38 2.24 1.91 -3.93
N HIS A 39 1.75 1.45 -2.78
CA HIS A 39 2.56 0.70 -1.83
C HIS A 39 1.67 -0.11 -0.87
N VAL A 40 2.28 -1.07 -0.21
CA VAL A 40 1.66 -1.82 0.89
C VAL A 40 2.35 -1.39 2.17
N THR A 41 1.65 -0.67 3.03
CA THR A 41 2.23 -0.21 4.30
C THR A 41 2.48 -1.40 5.24
N LEU A 42 3.63 -1.41 5.90
CA LEU A 42 3.97 -2.36 6.96
C LEU A 42 3.75 -1.70 8.33
N GLY A 43 4.55 -0.72 8.66
CA GLY A 43 4.43 0.02 9.90
C GLY A 43 4.39 1.52 9.65
N TYR A 44 3.60 2.23 10.44
CA TYR A 44 3.48 3.69 10.35
C TYR A 44 4.00 4.31 11.64
N TYR A 45 4.94 5.24 11.52
CA TYR A 45 5.62 5.84 12.69
C TYR A 45 5.18 7.27 12.97
N GLY A 46 4.45 7.90 12.05
CA GLY A 46 3.98 9.26 12.18
C GLY A 46 5.11 10.27 12.04
N ASP A 47 4.92 11.42 12.66
CA ASP A 47 5.92 12.50 12.62
C ASP A 47 6.97 12.24 13.69
N VAL A 48 8.17 11.90 13.26
CA VAL A 48 9.30 11.57 14.14
C VAL A 48 10.50 12.45 13.80
N PRO A 49 11.32 12.81 14.81
CA PRO A 49 12.49 13.66 14.59
C PRO A 49 13.68 12.91 14.01
N GLU A 50 13.73 11.60 14.20
CA GLU A 50 14.86 10.77 13.80
C GLU A 50 14.37 9.49 13.14
N ILE A 51 15.24 8.91 12.29
CA ILE A 51 14.96 7.62 11.66
C ILE A 51 15.01 6.52 12.74
N PRO A 52 13.92 5.74 12.92
CA PRO A 52 13.94 4.66 13.90
C PRO A 52 14.86 3.52 13.46
N GLU A 53 15.45 2.83 14.43
CA GLU A 53 16.15 1.58 14.17
C GLU A 53 15.13 0.47 13.96
N LEU A 54 15.21 -0.19 12.80
CA LEU A 54 14.29 -1.25 12.43
C LEU A 54 15.06 -2.52 12.10
N ALA A 55 14.68 -3.62 12.72
CA ALA A 55 15.32 -4.92 12.50
C ALA A 55 14.61 -5.69 11.39
N LEU A 56 14.60 -5.12 10.17
CA LEU A 56 13.91 -5.71 9.02
C LEU A 56 14.84 -6.46 8.07
N SER A 57 16.09 -6.02 7.92
CA SER A 57 17.06 -6.68 7.03
C SER A 57 17.23 -8.14 7.38
N GLY A 58 17.22 -9.01 6.38
CA GLY A 58 17.40 -10.45 6.56
C GLY A 58 16.16 -11.21 6.99
N ARG A 59 15.05 -10.54 7.23
CA ARG A 59 13.81 -11.25 7.54
C ARG A 59 13.25 -11.94 6.30
N PRO A 60 12.45 -13.01 6.48
CA PRO A 60 11.89 -13.73 5.35
C PRO A 60 11.08 -12.82 4.41
N ALA A 61 11.33 -12.94 3.12
CA ALA A 61 10.61 -12.21 2.09
C ALA A 61 9.19 -12.78 1.96
N PRO A 62 8.15 -11.93 2.10
CA PRO A 62 6.78 -12.42 1.93
C PRO A 62 6.44 -12.62 0.46
N SER A 63 5.50 -13.51 0.22
CA SER A 63 4.87 -13.69 -1.09
C SER A 63 3.53 -12.98 -1.05
N LEU A 64 3.26 -12.13 -2.03
CA LEU A 64 2.08 -11.27 -2.07
C LEU A 64 1.33 -11.44 -3.38
N ARG A 65 0.01 -11.19 -3.34
CA ARG A 65 -0.81 -11.02 -4.56
C ARG A 65 -1.93 -10.04 -4.28
N ILE A 66 -2.38 -9.34 -5.31
CA ILE A 66 -3.61 -8.56 -5.24
C ILE A 66 -4.78 -9.53 -5.39
N GLU A 67 -5.76 -9.44 -4.51
CA GLU A 67 -6.91 -10.32 -4.52
C GLU A 67 -8.13 -9.61 -3.95
N GLY A 68 -8.85 -8.92 -4.84
CA GLY A 68 -10.06 -8.22 -4.46
C GLY A 68 -9.86 -6.77 -4.07
N ALA A 69 -10.94 -6.14 -3.67
CA ALA A 69 -10.98 -4.72 -3.34
C ALA A 69 -11.99 -4.44 -2.24
N GLY A 70 -11.91 -3.27 -1.65
CA GLY A 70 -12.85 -2.83 -0.64
C GLY A 70 -12.72 -1.35 -0.35
N THR A 71 -13.47 -0.89 0.65
CA THR A 71 -13.44 0.50 1.07
C THR A 71 -13.32 0.61 2.59
N PHE A 72 -12.61 1.66 3.03
CA PHE A 72 -12.77 2.28 4.34
C PHE A 72 -13.54 3.58 4.11
N PRO A 73 -14.05 4.25 5.15
CA PRO A 73 -14.64 5.58 4.93
C PRO A 73 -13.66 6.52 4.21
N GLY A 74 -14.04 6.91 2.98
CA GLY A 74 -13.25 7.80 2.16
C GLY A 74 -12.05 7.20 1.42
N VAL A 75 -11.86 5.88 1.47
CA VAL A 75 -10.70 5.21 0.86
C VAL A 75 -11.11 3.99 0.06
N LEU A 76 -10.70 3.94 -1.20
CA LEU A 76 -10.79 2.76 -2.05
C LEU A 76 -9.43 2.05 -2.04
N TRP A 77 -9.42 0.74 -1.75
CA TRP A 77 -8.20 -0.03 -1.67
C TRP A 77 -8.33 -1.40 -2.34
N LEU A 78 -7.18 -1.93 -2.71
CA LEU A 78 -7.05 -3.33 -3.15
C LEU A 78 -6.59 -4.18 -1.97
N ASN A 79 -7.16 -5.36 -1.85
CA ASN A 79 -6.75 -6.33 -0.83
C ASN A 79 -5.45 -7.00 -1.25
N ILE A 80 -4.53 -7.09 -0.32
CA ILE A 80 -3.26 -7.80 -0.51
C ILE A 80 -3.30 -9.06 0.32
N ALA A 81 -3.26 -10.21 -0.37
CA ALA A 81 -3.16 -11.50 0.26
C ALA A 81 -1.71 -11.98 0.19
N GLY A 82 -1.28 -12.80 1.13
CA GLY A 82 0.07 -13.32 1.07
C GLY A 82 0.49 -14.07 2.31
N GLU A 83 1.64 -14.73 2.20
CA GLU A 83 2.26 -15.47 3.29
C GLU A 83 3.49 -14.71 3.80
N GLY A 84 3.67 -14.66 5.11
CA GLY A 84 4.79 -13.98 5.76
C GLY A 84 4.59 -12.46 5.90
N LEU A 85 3.50 -11.90 5.37
CA LEU A 85 3.27 -10.46 5.39
C LEU A 85 2.94 -9.95 6.80
N ALA A 86 2.08 -10.64 7.53
CA ALA A 86 1.69 -10.25 8.88
C ALA A 86 2.90 -10.26 9.84
N GLU A 87 3.78 -11.25 9.71
CA GLU A 87 4.99 -11.37 10.52
C GLU A 87 5.96 -10.23 10.23
N LEU A 88 6.14 -9.89 8.96
CA LEU A 88 7.00 -8.77 8.57
C LEU A 88 6.42 -7.44 9.05
N ALA A 89 5.12 -7.24 8.91
CA ALA A 89 4.44 -6.05 9.39
C ALA A 89 4.57 -5.90 10.91
N SER A 90 4.43 -7.00 11.64
CA SER A 90 4.62 -7.01 13.10
C SER A 90 6.05 -6.60 13.46
N ALA A 91 7.04 -7.10 12.74
CA ALA A 91 8.44 -6.72 12.94
C ALA A 91 8.67 -5.23 12.65
N ALA A 92 7.88 -4.64 11.77
CA ALA A 92 7.92 -3.21 11.47
C ALA A 92 7.11 -2.36 12.47
N GLY A 93 6.49 -2.98 13.47
CA GLY A 93 5.74 -2.29 14.50
C GLY A 93 4.22 -2.23 14.28
N ALA A 94 3.70 -2.86 13.24
CA ALA A 94 2.25 -2.94 13.05
C ALA A 94 1.59 -3.67 14.20
N GLY A 95 0.46 -3.17 14.65
CA GLY A 95 -0.29 -3.76 15.76
C GLY A 95 0.18 -3.32 17.15
N ALA A 96 1.24 -2.51 17.26
CA ALA A 96 1.70 -1.99 18.54
C ALA A 96 0.66 -1.13 19.24
N ASP A 97 -0.27 -0.54 18.48
CA ASP A 97 -1.39 0.25 18.99
C ASP A 97 -2.64 -0.61 19.29
N GLY A 98 -2.53 -1.93 19.22
CA GLY A 98 -3.64 -2.87 19.45
C GLY A 98 -4.55 -3.09 18.24
N ARG A 99 -4.33 -2.42 17.13
CA ARG A 99 -5.11 -2.61 15.91
C ARG A 99 -4.62 -3.82 15.13
N LYS A 100 -5.57 -4.56 14.57
CA LYS A 100 -5.24 -5.67 13.67
C LYS A 100 -4.65 -5.11 12.37
N TYR A 101 -3.51 -5.69 11.94
CA TYR A 101 -2.91 -5.34 10.66
C TYR A 101 -3.82 -5.76 9.51
N ARG A 102 -4.06 -4.84 8.58
CA ARG A 102 -4.82 -5.12 7.36
C ARG A 102 -4.01 -4.69 6.16
N SER A 103 -3.53 -5.66 5.39
CA SER A 103 -2.71 -5.42 4.22
C SER A 103 -3.57 -4.93 3.05
N HIS A 104 -3.23 -3.77 2.54
CA HIS A 104 -3.96 -3.16 1.43
C HIS A 104 -3.07 -2.20 0.66
N LEU A 105 -3.50 -1.89 -0.56
CA LEU A 105 -2.89 -0.87 -1.42
C LEU A 105 -3.97 0.16 -1.73
N THR A 106 -3.76 1.39 -1.28
CA THR A 106 -4.72 2.48 -1.52
C THR A 106 -4.66 2.93 -2.97
N LEU A 107 -5.82 2.96 -3.62
CA LEU A 107 -5.97 3.42 -5.01
C LEU A 107 -6.47 4.84 -5.10
N ALA A 108 -7.44 5.21 -4.27
CA ALA A 108 -8.11 6.50 -4.41
C ALA A 108 -8.77 6.94 -3.11
N ARG A 109 -9.05 8.22 -3.04
CA ARG A 109 -9.80 8.81 -1.93
C ARG A 109 -11.04 9.51 -2.46
N TYR A 110 -12.07 9.56 -1.64
CA TYR A 110 -13.34 10.19 -1.97
C TYR A 110 -13.97 10.78 -0.71
N ALA A 111 -15.00 11.62 -0.87
CA ALA A 111 -15.72 12.18 0.26
C ALA A 111 -16.44 11.05 1.01
N LYS A 112 -16.12 10.85 2.29
CA LYS A 112 -16.73 9.77 3.10
C LYS A 112 -18.23 9.96 3.31
N GLU A 113 -18.75 11.18 3.09
CA GLU A 113 -20.18 11.49 3.13
C GLU A 113 -20.92 11.00 1.88
N ASP A 114 -20.16 10.70 0.79
CA ASP A 114 -20.70 10.19 -0.47
C ASP A 114 -19.99 8.89 -0.84
N PRO A 115 -20.40 7.76 -0.24
CA PRO A 115 -19.68 6.49 -0.39
C PRO A 115 -19.96 5.73 -1.68
N ASP A 116 -20.93 6.16 -2.48
CA ASP A 116 -21.44 5.36 -3.61
C ASP A 116 -20.40 5.10 -4.69
N ALA A 117 -19.62 6.11 -5.07
CA ALA A 117 -18.57 5.95 -6.09
C ALA A 117 -17.51 4.96 -5.66
N GLY A 118 -17.06 5.05 -4.38
CA GLY A 118 -16.08 4.13 -3.83
C GLY A 118 -16.57 2.69 -3.82
N LYS A 119 -17.80 2.46 -3.38
CA LYS A 119 -18.42 1.12 -3.35
C LYS A 119 -18.57 0.54 -4.76
N ALA A 120 -19.00 1.35 -5.73
CA ALA A 120 -19.14 0.91 -7.11
C ALA A 120 -17.79 0.47 -7.69
N TRP A 121 -16.72 1.22 -7.42
CA TRP A 121 -15.39 0.86 -7.86
C TRP A 121 -14.84 -0.38 -7.16
N ALA A 122 -15.09 -0.55 -5.86
CA ALA A 122 -14.71 -1.77 -5.16
C ALA A 122 -15.36 -3.00 -5.80
N GLU A 123 -16.63 -2.91 -6.19
CA GLU A 123 -17.32 -3.99 -6.90
C GLU A 123 -16.68 -4.29 -8.25
N ARG A 124 -16.33 -3.26 -9.02
CA ARG A 124 -15.68 -3.43 -10.32
C ARG A 124 -14.32 -4.10 -10.22
N LEU A 125 -13.59 -3.86 -9.13
CA LEU A 125 -12.24 -4.38 -8.93
C LEU A 125 -12.21 -5.67 -8.10
N MET A 126 -13.36 -6.14 -7.63
CA MET A 126 -13.43 -7.31 -6.74
C MET A 126 -12.84 -8.57 -7.39
N ALA A 127 -12.97 -8.73 -8.70
CA ALA A 127 -12.45 -9.87 -9.43
C ALA A 127 -11.00 -9.70 -9.91
N PHE A 128 -10.41 -8.53 -9.72
CA PHE A 128 -9.05 -8.28 -10.17
C PHE A 128 -8.06 -9.06 -9.30
N ARG A 129 -7.16 -9.78 -9.96
CA ARG A 129 -6.18 -10.65 -9.33
C ARG A 129 -4.85 -10.53 -10.05
N THR A 130 -3.77 -10.68 -9.32
CA THR A 130 -2.43 -10.81 -9.89
C THR A 130 -1.83 -12.16 -9.55
N GLU A 131 -0.80 -12.55 -10.30
CA GLU A 131 0.05 -13.65 -9.89
C GLU A 131 0.81 -13.26 -8.62
N PRO A 132 1.17 -14.23 -7.77
CA PRO A 132 1.99 -13.92 -6.60
C PRO A 132 3.37 -13.39 -6.99
N TRP A 133 3.87 -12.47 -6.18
CA TRP A 133 5.26 -12.02 -6.30
C TRP A 133 5.93 -12.06 -4.95
N VAL A 134 7.26 -12.20 -4.95
CA VAL A 134 8.05 -12.20 -3.73
C VAL A 134 8.60 -10.79 -3.53
N ALA A 135 8.36 -10.21 -2.36
CA ALA A 135 8.90 -8.91 -2.00
C ALA A 135 10.31 -9.10 -1.44
N ARG A 136 11.33 -8.69 -2.19
CA ARG A 136 12.74 -8.94 -1.83
C ARG A 136 13.37 -7.81 -1.01
N GLU A 137 12.67 -6.72 -0.85
CA GLU A 137 13.09 -5.63 0.05
C GLU A 137 11.88 -4.94 0.65
N ALA A 138 12.06 -4.43 1.86
CA ALA A 138 11.17 -3.45 2.46
C ALA A 138 11.86 -2.09 2.38
N VAL A 139 11.09 -1.01 2.37
CA VAL A 139 11.64 0.35 2.31
C VAL A 139 11.09 1.20 3.44
N LEU A 140 11.91 2.11 3.94
CA LEU A 140 11.47 3.18 4.81
C LEU A 140 11.17 4.39 3.92
N MET A 141 9.95 4.87 4.00
CA MET A 141 9.45 5.96 3.17
C MET A 141 9.22 7.21 4.00
N ARG A 142 9.53 8.36 3.42
CA ARG A 142 9.14 9.65 3.95
C ARG A 142 8.00 10.22 3.11
N SER A 143 6.95 10.67 3.81
CA SER A 143 5.83 11.34 3.18
C SER A 143 6.06 12.86 3.25
N ASP A 144 6.06 13.50 2.10
CA ASP A 144 6.13 14.96 1.96
C ASP A 144 4.85 15.45 1.31
N ARG A 145 4.33 16.57 1.79
CA ARG A 145 3.12 17.17 1.24
C ARG A 145 3.40 18.58 0.78
N ASP A 146 3.02 18.89 -0.45
CA ASP A 146 3.14 20.21 -1.04
C ASP A 146 1.83 20.58 -1.76
N GLU A 147 1.85 21.68 -2.52
CA GLU A 147 0.68 22.16 -3.27
C GLU A 147 0.17 21.16 -4.31
N ARG A 148 1.02 20.27 -4.79
CA ARG A 148 0.69 19.25 -5.80
C ARG A 148 0.11 17.98 -5.20
N GLY A 149 0.17 17.83 -3.87
CA GLY A 149 -0.31 16.69 -3.14
C GLY A 149 0.79 15.98 -2.36
N THR A 150 0.56 14.70 -2.08
CA THR A 150 1.49 13.88 -1.30
C THR A 150 2.46 13.17 -2.25
N SER A 151 3.75 13.20 -1.90
CA SER A 151 4.80 12.43 -2.57
C SER A 151 5.57 11.62 -1.55
N TYR A 152 6.12 10.49 -1.99
CA TYR A 152 6.88 9.60 -1.13
C TYR A 152 8.32 9.47 -1.65
N ARG A 153 9.24 9.33 -0.71
CA ARG A 153 10.66 9.19 -1.01
C ARG A 153 11.25 8.07 -0.17
N VAL A 154 12.04 7.19 -0.80
CA VAL A 154 12.73 6.12 -0.09
C VAL A 154 13.89 6.71 0.70
N VAL A 155 13.92 6.45 2.00
CA VAL A 155 14.98 6.91 2.92
C VAL A 155 15.98 5.79 3.16
N GLU A 156 15.50 4.56 3.38
CA GLU A 156 16.34 3.38 3.61
C GLU A 156 15.71 2.16 2.95
N ARG A 157 16.57 1.17 2.65
CA ARG A 157 16.16 -0.11 2.08
C ARG A 157 16.62 -1.24 2.98
N TYR A 158 15.76 -2.24 3.14
CA TYR A 158 16.02 -3.41 3.98
C TYR A 158 15.90 -4.67 3.12
N PRO A 159 17.03 -5.28 2.70
CA PRO A 159 16.98 -6.52 1.92
C PRO A 159 16.34 -7.65 2.72
N LEU A 160 15.45 -8.39 2.07
CA LEU A 160 14.76 -9.54 2.67
C LEU A 160 15.29 -10.84 2.06
N ASN A 161 15.21 -11.93 2.84
CA ASN A 161 15.68 -13.25 2.42
C ASN A 161 14.51 -14.03 1.80
N GLY A 162 14.63 -14.38 0.53
CA GLY A 162 13.59 -15.12 -0.14
C GLY A 162 14.06 -16.20 -1.05
#